data_2b7b05985663a9e8aedd2cdaebbe1e6d
#
_entry.id   2b7b05985663a9e8aedd2cdaebbe1e6d
#
_cell.length_a   1.000
_cell.length_b   1.000
_cell.length_c   1.000
_cell.angle_alpha   90.00
_cell.angle_beta   90.00
_cell.angle_gamma   90.00
#
_symmetry.space_group_name_H-M   'P 1'
#
loop_
_entity.id
_entity.type
_entity.pdbx_description
1 polymer ?
#
loop_
_entity_poly.entity_id
_entity_poly.type
_entity_poly.pdbx_seq_one_letter_code
_entity_poly.pdbx_strand_id
1 'polypeptide(L)'
;MIRVQNVYYMLAYAFQVLHEQAYKNVATEEFDNVAELLSAILCRGVSVQIKRGLIRQYISREEALASPRGKLEIGESIKTQVIRKKQLVCNYDEFSVDAYPNRIIKTTMDLLLRGSISKARKKEIRKLMIFFDGISILDIHSINWDIQYDRNNQTYRMLISVCRFVIKGLLQTTADGSTKIMDYADDQTMAKLYEKFILGYYQREHPELKAYSPQIAWQVTDGYRTLLPTMQSDIVITNKAAKKTLIIDAKYYTHNMQMKASYMTQTLHSGNLYQIFTYVKNWSAAPDEVVSGMLLYAGTDDAIQPNNDYQMSGNQISVKTLDMDCDFSKIAAQLDSIADRIK
;
A
#
# COMPACT_ATOMS: atom_id res chain seq x y z
N MET A 1 -13.34 -10.37 -9.90
CA MET A 1 -12.54 -10.75 -8.68
C MET A 1 -11.06 -10.64 -8.99
N ILE A 2 -10.14 -10.49 -8.00
CA ILE A 2 -8.68 -10.49 -8.24
C ILE A 2 -8.13 -11.88 -7.92
N ARG A 3 -7.39 -12.48 -8.85
CA ARG A 3 -6.69 -13.74 -8.55
C ARG A 3 -5.63 -13.55 -7.46
N VAL A 4 -5.49 -14.52 -6.57
CA VAL A 4 -4.52 -14.47 -5.46
C VAL A 4 -3.11 -14.13 -5.95
N GLN A 5 -2.67 -14.76 -7.04
CA GLN A 5 -1.35 -14.51 -7.62
C GLN A 5 -1.15 -13.07 -8.09
N ASN A 6 -2.21 -12.40 -8.55
CA ASN A 6 -2.13 -11.02 -9.02
C ASN A 6 -1.89 -10.02 -7.87
N VAL A 7 -2.29 -10.35 -6.64
CA VAL A 7 -1.95 -9.56 -5.44
C VAL A 7 -0.42 -9.52 -5.24
N TYR A 8 0.28 -10.61 -5.52
CA TYR A 8 1.76 -10.61 -5.50
C TYR A 8 2.32 -9.60 -6.51
N TYR A 9 1.84 -9.64 -7.76
CA TYR A 9 2.32 -8.70 -8.78
C TYR A 9 1.99 -7.25 -8.42
N MET A 10 0.78 -6.98 -7.91
CA MET A 10 0.41 -5.65 -7.43
C MET A 10 1.39 -5.14 -6.37
N LEU A 11 1.70 -5.96 -5.36
CA LEU A 11 2.68 -5.63 -4.32
C LEU A 11 4.09 -5.44 -4.90
N ALA A 12 4.49 -6.33 -5.80
CA ALA A 12 5.82 -6.32 -6.39
C ALA A 12 6.10 -5.07 -7.23
N TYR A 13 5.12 -4.62 -8.02
CA TYR A 13 5.21 -3.36 -8.77
C TYR A 13 5.08 -2.13 -7.86
N ALA A 14 4.11 -2.12 -6.94
CA ALA A 14 3.88 -1.01 -6.02
C ALA A 14 5.10 -0.69 -5.14
N PHE A 15 5.90 -1.71 -4.80
CA PHE A 15 7.09 -1.58 -3.95
C PHE A 15 8.41 -1.80 -4.68
N GLN A 16 8.38 -2.03 -6.01
CA GLN A 16 9.55 -2.19 -6.86
C GLN A 16 10.51 -3.32 -6.43
N VAL A 17 9.97 -4.42 -5.88
CA VAL A 17 10.76 -5.55 -5.36
C VAL A 17 10.89 -6.73 -6.32
N LEU A 18 10.40 -6.62 -7.55
CA LEU A 18 10.43 -7.68 -8.57
C LEU A 18 11.83 -8.20 -8.90
N HIS A 19 12.87 -7.41 -8.66
CA HIS A 19 14.27 -7.80 -8.90
C HIS A 19 14.91 -8.52 -7.74
N GLU A 20 14.31 -8.50 -6.55
CA GLU A 20 14.90 -9.18 -5.40
C GLU A 20 14.78 -10.69 -5.57
N GLN A 21 15.91 -11.39 -5.69
CA GLN A 21 15.94 -12.85 -5.84
C GLN A 21 15.15 -13.58 -4.74
N ALA A 22 15.07 -12.96 -3.56
CA ALA A 22 14.33 -13.52 -2.43
C ALA A 22 12.85 -13.78 -2.73
N TYR A 23 12.23 -12.99 -3.61
CA TYR A 23 10.81 -13.08 -3.94
C TYR A 23 10.50 -13.85 -5.24
N LYS A 24 11.50 -14.19 -6.05
CA LYS A 24 11.29 -14.93 -7.31
C LYS A 24 10.54 -16.25 -7.13
N ASN A 25 10.85 -16.97 -6.06
CA ASN A 25 10.20 -18.25 -5.77
C ASN A 25 8.72 -18.08 -5.39
N VAL A 26 8.35 -16.94 -4.78
CA VAL A 26 6.95 -16.64 -4.43
C VAL A 26 6.12 -16.45 -5.71
N ALA A 27 6.71 -15.90 -6.77
CA ALA A 27 6.02 -15.71 -8.05
C ALA A 27 5.58 -17.03 -8.72
N THR A 28 6.28 -18.13 -8.44
CA THR A 28 6.06 -19.45 -9.06
C THR A 28 5.31 -20.44 -8.15
N GLU A 29 5.07 -20.09 -6.90
CA GLU A 29 4.27 -20.90 -5.97
C GLU A 29 2.78 -20.68 -6.23
N GLU A 30 1.97 -21.74 -6.18
CA GLU A 30 0.52 -21.63 -6.15
C GLU A 30 0.04 -21.46 -4.69
N PHE A 31 -0.91 -20.57 -4.48
CA PHE A 31 -1.46 -20.27 -3.16
C PHE A 31 -2.95 -20.48 -3.14
N ASP A 32 -3.44 -21.27 -2.18
CA ASP A 32 -4.87 -21.56 -2.01
C ASP A 32 -5.67 -20.29 -1.62
N ASN A 33 -4.99 -19.37 -0.93
CA ASN A 33 -5.60 -18.12 -0.47
C ASN A 33 -4.54 -17.03 -0.25
N VAL A 34 -5.01 -15.80 -0.11
CA VAL A 34 -4.13 -14.63 0.03
C VAL A 34 -3.41 -14.60 1.37
N ALA A 35 -3.94 -15.23 2.43
CA ALA A 35 -3.22 -15.33 3.70
C ALA A 35 -1.94 -16.17 3.55
N GLU A 36 -2.00 -17.27 2.79
CA GLU A 36 -0.82 -18.06 2.45
C GLU A 36 0.18 -17.25 1.63
N LEU A 37 -0.29 -16.53 0.61
CA LEU A 37 0.56 -15.64 -0.20
C LEU A 37 1.22 -14.56 0.67
N LEU A 38 0.45 -13.80 1.45
CA LEU A 38 0.99 -12.73 2.29
C LEU A 38 1.96 -13.26 3.35
N SER A 39 1.67 -14.42 3.94
CA SER A 39 2.57 -15.06 4.90
C SER A 39 3.87 -15.54 4.23
N ALA A 40 3.81 -16.03 2.98
CA ALA A 40 5.00 -16.38 2.20
C ALA A 40 5.88 -15.15 1.93
N ILE A 41 5.28 -14.06 1.46
CA ILE A 41 5.97 -12.79 1.23
C ILE A 41 6.61 -12.28 2.53
N LEU A 42 5.85 -12.32 3.64
CA LEU A 42 6.34 -11.90 4.95
C LEU A 42 7.53 -12.75 5.41
N CYS A 43 7.45 -14.07 5.33
CA CYS A 43 8.54 -14.96 5.72
C CYS A 43 9.81 -14.69 4.89
N ARG A 44 9.68 -14.52 3.58
CA ARG A 44 10.81 -14.20 2.70
C ARG A 44 11.44 -12.86 3.06
N GLY A 45 10.64 -11.83 3.21
CA GLY A 45 11.13 -10.50 3.57
C GLY A 45 11.77 -10.45 4.95
N VAL A 46 11.16 -11.09 5.94
CA VAL A 46 11.74 -11.20 7.30
C VAL A 46 13.06 -11.94 7.27
N SER A 47 13.17 -13.04 6.51
CA SER A 47 14.44 -13.77 6.35
C SER A 47 15.55 -12.89 5.77
N VAL A 48 15.21 -11.99 4.82
CA VAL A 48 16.16 -11.01 4.27
C VAL A 48 16.57 -10.00 5.33
N GLN A 49 15.62 -9.48 6.11
CA GLN A 49 15.93 -8.51 7.18
C GLN A 49 16.78 -9.11 8.29
N ILE A 50 16.53 -10.37 8.68
CA ILE A 50 17.38 -11.07 9.68
C ILE A 50 18.82 -11.15 9.19
N LYS A 51 19.04 -11.48 7.89
CA LYS A 51 20.41 -11.55 7.31
C LYS A 51 21.09 -10.18 7.23
N ARG A 52 20.34 -9.10 7.01
CA ARG A 52 20.85 -7.71 6.98
C ARG A 52 21.02 -7.13 8.37
N GLY A 53 20.44 -7.75 9.40
CA GLY A 53 20.26 -7.24 10.74
C GLY A 53 18.92 -6.53 10.89
N LEU A 54 18.19 -6.85 11.97
CA LEU A 54 16.96 -6.16 12.31
C LEU A 54 17.24 -4.67 12.62
N ILE A 55 16.31 -3.81 12.23
CA ILE A 55 16.42 -2.37 12.53
C ILE A 55 16.52 -2.14 14.02
N ARG A 56 17.35 -1.18 14.41
CA ARG A 56 17.48 -0.72 15.79
C ARG A 56 17.16 0.76 15.87
N GLN A 57 16.57 1.15 16.98
CA GLN A 57 16.23 2.54 17.27
C GLN A 57 16.63 2.86 18.69
N TYR A 58 16.96 4.13 18.93
CA TYR A 58 17.13 4.63 20.29
C TYR A 58 15.75 4.71 20.95
N ILE A 59 15.59 3.97 22.04
CA ILE A 59 14.35 3.92 22.83
C ILE A 59 14.71 4.46 24.22
N SER A 60 14.01 5.52 24.62
CA SER A 60 14.17 6.06 25.97
C SER A 60 13.65 5.06 27.00
N ARG A 61 14.51 4.73 27.96
CA ARG A 61 14.22 3.83 29.08
C ARG A 61 14.27 4.62 30.37
N GLU A 62 13.26 4.40 31.22
CA GLU A 62 13.23 4.92 32.58
C GLU A 62 13.11 3.74 33.54
N GLU A 63 14.19 3.47 34.26
CA GLU A 63 14.25 2.35 35.20
C GLU A 63 15.17 2.62 36.40
N ALA A 64 14.92 1.92 37.50
CA ALA A 64 15.71 1.99 38.70
C ALA A 64 16.97 1.13 38.59
N LEU A 65 18.14 1.73 38.56
CA LEU A 65 19.42 1.07 38.39
C LEU A 65 20.32 1.26 39.60
N ALA A 66 21.05 0.21 39.99
CA ALA A 66 22.08 0.27 41.02
C ALA A 66 23.37 0.95 40.51
N SER A 67 23.61 0.86 39.18
CA SER A 67 24.68 1.57 38.49
C SER A 67 24.07 2.67 37.62
N PRO A 68 24.11 3.93 38.03
CA PRO A 68 23.48 5.02 37.34
C PRO A 68 24.03 5.22 35.91
N ARG A 69 23.14 5.49 34.94
CA ARG A 69 23.52 5.89 33.60
C ARG A 69 22.49 6.86 33.00
N GLY A 70 22.92 7.70 32.08
CA GLY A 70 22.03 8.68 31.46
C GLY A 70 21.63 9.80 32.43
N LYS A 71 20.44 10.34 32.29
CA LYS A 71 19.90 11.41 33.15
C LYS A 71 19.29 10.79 34.41
N LEU A 72 19.68 11.33 35.57
CA LEU A 72 19.17 10.90 36.87
C LEU A 72 17.85 11.64 37.18
N GLU A 73 16.78 10.89 37.40
CA GLU A 73 15.47 11.39 37.80
C GLU A 73 15.33 11.29 39.34
N ILE A 74 16.00 12.29 40.05
CA ILE A 74 16.09 12.28 41.52
C ILE A 74 14.70 12.37 42.15
N GLY A 75 13.80 13.20 41.60
CA GLY A 75 12.42 13.32 42.08
C GLY A 75 11.65 12.01 42.07
N GLU A 76 11.77 11.25 40.98
CA GLU A 76 11.13 9.94 40.85
C GLU A 76 11.80 8.88 41.72
N SER A 77 13.13 8.98 41.89
CA SER A 77 13.88 8.08 42.80
C SER A 77 13.43 8.23 44.25
N ILE A 78 13.11 9.46 44.69
CA ILE A 78 12.56 9.73 46.04
C ILE A 78 11.13 9.24 46.17
N LYS A 79 10.25 9.57 45.20
CA LYS A 79 8.85 9.16 45.20
C LYS A 79 8.70 7.63 45.25
N THR A 80 9.47 6.92 44.43
CA THR A 80 9.42 5.45 44.32
C THR A 80 10.22 4.74 45.41
N GLN A 81 10.91 5.51 46.28
CA GLN A 81 11.74 5.02 47.40
C GLN A 81 12.85 4.03 46.97
N VAL A 82 13.23 4.00 45.68
CA VAL A 82 14.27 3.06 45.19
C VAL A 82 15.64 3.33 45.79
N ILE A 83 15.86 4.54 46.31
CA ILE A 83 17.08 4.91 47.03
C ILE A 83 17.34 3.98 48.22
N ARG A 84 16.28 3.51 48.90
CA ARG A 84 16.43 2.52 50.00
C ARG A 84 17.02 1.18 49.53
N LYS A 85 16.86 0.88 48.22
CA LYS A 85 17.42 -0.31 47.56
C LYS A 85 18.80 -0.01 46.92
N LYS A 86 19.40 1.16 47.22
CA LYS A 86 20.65 1.65 46.61
C LYS A 86 20.55 1.76 45.09
N GLN A 87 19.38 2.18 44.57
CA GLN A 87 19.09 2.40 43.15
C GLN A 87 18.67 3.84 42.91
N LEU A 88 18.87 4.32 41.69
CA LEU A 88 18.36 5.60 41.21
C LEU A 88 17.54 5.38 39.91
N VAL A 89 16.47 6.12 39.77
CA VAL A 89 15.72 6.15 38.50
C VAL A 89 16.57 6.91 37.49
N CYS A 90 16.89 6.22 36.40
CA CYS A 90 17.72 6.71 35.32
C CYS A 90 16.93 6.76 34.04
N ASN A 91 16.97 7.87 33.31
CA ASN A 91 16.45 8.00 31.97
C ASN A 91 17.61 7.99 30.98
N TYR A 92 17.64 7.00 30.08
CA TYR A 92 18.69 6.83 29.10
C TYR A 92 18.16 6.22 27.80
N ASP A 93 18.85 6.51 26.71
CA ASP A 93 18.51 5.92 25.41
C ASP A 93 19.24 4.59 25.24
N GLU A 94 18.46 3.56 24.90
CA GLU A 94 18.96 2.24 24.56
C GLU A 94 18.83 1.99 23.05
N PHE A 95 19.93 1.58 22.42
CA PHE A 95 19.92 1.18 21.01
C PHE A 95 19.37 -0.22 20.87
N SER A 96 18.05 -0.34 20.77
CA SER A 96 17.29 -1.57 20.92
C SER A 96 16.76 -2.10 19.59
N VAL A 97 16.67 -3.42 19.47
CA VAL A 97 15.93 -4.10 18.39
C VAL A 97 14.42 -4.04 18.61
N ASP A 98 13.94 -3.65 19.79
CA ASP A 98 12.52 -3.46 20.09
C ASP A 98 11.94 -2.23 19.40
N ALA A 99 12.39 -1.98 18.16
CA ALA A 99 11.95 -0.89 17.30
C ALA A 99 10.53 -1.12 16.79
N TYR A 100 9.78 -0.04 16.60
CA TYR A 100 8.36 -0.09 16.25
C TYR A 100 8.06 -0.94 15.00
N PRO A 101 8.82 -0.87 13.89
CA PRO A 101 8.60 -1.76 12.74
C PRO A 101 8.80 -3.25 13.06
N ASN A 102 9.77 -3.60 13.91
CA ASN A 102 10.00 -4.98 14.33
C ASN A 102 8.85 -5.51 15.20
N ARG A 103 8.30 -4.65 16.07
CA ARG A 103 7.11 -4.99 16.88
C ARG A 103 5.91 -5.30 15.99
N ILE A 104 5.65 -4.51 14.93
CA ILE A 104 4.56 -4.76 13.98
C ILE A 104 4.76 -6.12 13.29
N ILE A 105 5.97 -6.42 12.80
CA ILE A 105 6.29 -7.69 12.16
C ILE A 105 6.07 -8.87 13.13
N LYS A 106 6.58 -8.75 14.36
CA LYS A 106 6.38 -9.79 15.38
C LYS A 106 4.91 -10.04 15.68
N THR A 107 4.14 -8.95 15.89
CA THR A 107 2.71 -9.00 16.15
C THR A 107 1.96 -9.69 15.00
N THR A 108 2.32 -9.38 13.75
CA THR A 108 1.72 -9.99 12.56
C THR A 108 2.05 -11.48 12.47
N MET A 109 3.30 -11.87 12.74
CA MET A 109 3.71 -13.27 12.75
C MET A 109 2.97 -14.07 13.85
N ASP A 110 2.84 -13.50 15.04
CA ASP A 110 2.08 -14.13 16.16
C ASP A 110 0.60 -14.32 15.78
N LEU A 111 0.00 -13.31 15.14
CA LEU A 111 -1.38 -13.38 14.66
C LEU A 111 -1.56 -14.47 13.58
N LEU A 112 -0.65 -14.59 12.64
CA LEU A 112 -0.65 -15.63 11.61
C LEU A 112 -0.51 -17.03 12.18
N LEU A 113 0.27 -17.22 13.26
CA LEU A 113 0.38 -18.51 13.95
C LEU A 113 -0.95 -18.98 14.54
N ARG A 114 -1.83 -18.06 14.92
CA ARG A 114 -3.19 -18.34 15.43
C ARG A 114 -4.21 -18.48 14.29
N GLY A 115 -3.91 -17.93 13.10
CA GLY A 115 -4.80 -17.94 11.94
C GLY A 115 -4.81 -19.26 11.17
N SER A 116 -5.61 -19.28 10.08
CA SER A 116 -5.84 -20.45 9.22
C SER A 116 -4.83 -20.49 8.06
N ILE A 117 -3.54 -20.69 8.37
CA ILE A 117 -2.49 -20.93 7.37
C ILE A 117 -1.94 -22.36 7.51
N SER A 118 -1.23 -22.84 6.50
CA SER A 118 -0.70 -24.22 6.45
C SER A 118 0.27 -24.51 7.59
N LYS A 119 0.34 -25.79 7.99
CA LYS A 119 1.29 -26.26 9.01
C LYS A 119 2.74 -25.97 8.62
N ALA A 120 3.04 -26.06 7.33
CA ALA A 120 4.38 -25.77 6.79
C ALA A 120 4.75 -24.30 7.02
N ARG A 121 3.83 -23.38 6.71
CA ARG A 121 4.01 -21.94 6.90
C ARG A 121 4.13 -21.57 8.39
N LYS A 122 3.31 -22.17 9.24
CA LYS A 122 3.43 -22.00 10.71
C LYS A 122 4.80 -22.45 11.22
N LYS A 123 5.36 -23.55 10.69
CA LYS A 123 6.70 -24.03 11.06
C LYS A 123 7.78 -23.02 10.62
N GLU A 124 7.65 -22.44 9.44
CA GLU A 124 8.57 -21.41 8.94
C GLU A 124 8.53 -20.14 9.81
N ILE A 125 7.33 -19.64 10.12
CA ILE A 125 7.15 -18.47 11.00
C ILE A 125 7.76 -18.72 12.38
N ARG A 126 7.55 -19.89 13.00
CA ARG A 126 8.15 -20.22 14.30
C ARG A 126 9.67 -20.16 14.29
N LYS A 127 10.32 -20.59 13.19
CA LYS A 127 11.77 -20.48 13.03
C LYS A 127 12.23 -19.03 13.00
N LEU A 128 11.48 -18.14 12.33
CA LEU A 128 11.80 -16.73 12.24
C LEU A 128 11.55 -16.01 13.57
N MET A 129 10.52 -16.40 14.32
CA MET A 129 10.19 -15.81 15.63
C MET A 129 11.32 -15.89 16.65
N ILE A 130 12.21 -16.88 16.53
CA ILE A 130 13.38 -17.02 17.42
C ILE A 130 14.27 -15.77 17.37
N PHE A 131 14.39 -15.15 16.20
CA PHE A 131 15.21 -13.93 16.01
C PHE A 131 14.53 -12.66 16.53
N PHE A 132 13.26 -12.77 16.94
CA PHE A 132 12.47 -11.67 17.49
C PHE A 132 12.34 -11.77 19.03
N ASP A 133 13.22 -12.54 19.67
CA ASP A 133 13.31 -12.53 21.12
C ASP A 133 13.67 -11.13 21.64
N GLY A 134 13.08 -10.74 22.78
CA GLY A 134 13.22 -9.40 23.35
C GLY A 134 12.47 -8.26 22.60
N ILE A 135 11.70 -8.58 21.53
CA ILE A 135 10.84 -7.61 20.84
C ILE A 135 9.41 -7.73 21.39
N SER A 136 8.80 -6.61 21.72
CA SER A 136 7.45 -6.53 22.28
C SER A 136 6.36 -6.79 21.23
N ILE A 137 5.21 -7.31 21.66
CA ILE A 137 3.99 -7.41 20.83
C ILE A 137 3.15 -6.17 21.07
N LEU A 138 2.53 -5.66 20.00
CA LEU A 138 1.63 -4.51 20.02
C LEU A 138 0.17 -4.95 20.16
N ASP A 139 -0.66 -4.09 20.73
CA ASP A 139 -2.10 -4.21 20.55
C ASP A 139 -2.45 -3.88 19.09
N ILE A 140 -3.10 -4.85 18.41
CA ILE A 140 -3.43 -4.77 16.98
C ILE A 140 -4.36 -3.61 16.62
N HIS A 141 -5.19 -3.16 17.57
CA HIS A 141 -6.11 -2.04 17.37
C HIS A 141 -5.43 -0.67 17.53
N SER A 142 -4.28 -0.61 18.20
CA SER A 142 -3.55 0.63 18.47
C SER A 142 -2.37 0.87 17.52
N ILE A 143 -2.19 0.05 16.48
CA ILE A 143 -1.06 0.18 15.56
C ILE A 143 -1.18 1.46 14.73
N ASN A 144 -0.21 2.36 14.88
CA ASN A 144 -0.05 3.49 13.98
C ASN A 144 0.68 3.04 12.71
N TRP A 145 -0.01 3.16 11.57
CA TRP A 145 0.51 2.77 10.26
C TRP A 145 1.23 3.91 9.52
N ASP A 146 1.25 5.12 10.09
CA ASP A 146 1.94 6.28 9.52
C ASP A 146 3.41 6.30 9.97
N ILE A 147 4.21 5.43 9.31
CA ILE A 147 5.62 5.23 9.63
C ILE A 147 6.46 6.05 8.67
N GLN A 148 7.35 6.86 9.21
CA GLN A 148 8.35 7.58 8.43
C GLN A 148 9.47 6.63 7.98
N TYR A 149 9.76 6.64 6.68
CA TYR A 149 10.81 5.80 6.09
C TYR A 149 11.99 6.66 5.65
N ASP A 150 13.18 6.28 6.12
CA ASP A 150 14.46 6.83 5.71
C ASP A 150 15.25 5.81 4.85
N ARG A 151 16.47 6.13 4.46
CA ARG A 151 17.31 5.23 3.65
C ARG A 151 17.60 3.90 4.32
N ASN A 152 17.64 3.85 5.66
CA ASN A 152 18.01 2.66 6.41
C ASN A 152 16.84 1.68 6.56
N ASN A 153 15.59 2.17 6.53
CA ASN A 153 14.40 1.38 6.77
C ASN A 153 13.48 1.21 5.55
N GLN A 154 13.88 1.69 4.35
CA GLN A 154 13.09 1.55 3.12
C GLN A 154 12.68 0.09 2.83
N THR A 155 13.54 -0.87 3.15
CA THR A 155 13.27 -2.29 2.94
C THR A 155 12.13 -2.82 3.82
N TYR A 156 11.80 -2.12 4.90
CA TYR A 156 10.64 -2.44 5.74
C TYR A 156 9.32 -1.98 5.15
N ARG A 157 9.32 -1.04 4.20
CA ARG A 157 8.09 -0.44 3.67
C ARG A 157 7.12 -1.46 3.10
N MET A 158 7.63 -2.41 2.31
CA MET A 158 6.83 -3.51 1.78
C MET A 158 6.34 -4.43 2.90
N LEU A 159 7.23 -4.85 3.81
CA LEU A 159 6.88 -5.75 4.91
C LEU A 159 5.78 -5.17 5.81
N ILE A 160 5.89 -3.90 6.16
CA ILE A 160 4.87 -3.21 6.97
C ILE A 160 3.54 -3.11 6.21
N SER A 161 3.58 -2.91 4.88
CA SER A 161 2.36 -2.94 4.08
C SER A 161 1.72 -4.33 4.06
N VAL A 162 2.52 -5.39 3.93
CA VAL A 162 2.04 -6.78 4.05
C VAL A 162 1.45 -7.04 5.45
N CYS A 163 2.13 -6.57 6.52
CA CYS A 163 1.61 -6.68 7.88
C CYS A 163 0.25 -5.97 8.02
N ARG A 164 0.09 -4.79 7.42
CA ARG A 164 -1.17 -4.05 7.44
C ARG A 164 -2.29 -4.83 6.76
N PHE A 165 -2.03 -5.44 5.59
CA PHE A 165 -3.02 -6.29 4.91
C PHE A 165 -3.42 -7.49 5.77
N VAL A 166 -2.45 -8.19 6.36
CA VAL A 166 -2.71 -9.35 7.22
C VAL A 166 -3.55 -8.97 8.44
N ILE A 167 -3.14 -7.94 9.17
CA ILE A 167 -3.82 -7.53 10.42
C ILE A 167 -5.22 -7.03 10.11
N LYS A 168 -5.40 -6.16 9.13
CA LYS A 168 -6.73 -5.64 8.76
C LYS A 168 -7.65 -6.75 8.25
N GLY A 169 -7.16 -7.63 7.38
CA GLY A 169 -7.94 -8.76 6.88
C GLY A 169 -8.38 -9.73 7.99
N LEU A 170 -7.51 -10.03 8.96
CA LEU A 170 -7.84 -10.91 10.08
C LEU A 170 -8.81 -10.27 11.09
N LEU A 171 -8.71 -8.96 11.32
CA LEU A 171 -9.63 -8.25 12.23
C LEU A 171 -11.07 -8.25 11.71
N GLN A 172 -11.27 -8.15 10.41
CA GLN A 172 -12.61 -8.19 9.81
C GLN A 172 -13.24 -9.58 9.89
N THR A 173 -12.45 -10.63 9.71
CA THR A 173 -12.91 -12.01 9.82
C THR A 173 -13.45 -12.34 11.22
N THR A 174 -12.87 -11.77 12.28
CA THR A 174 -13.35 -12.01 13.66
C THR A 174 -14.68 -11.33 13.97
N ALA A 175 -15.05 -10.26 13.26
CA ALA A 175 -16.31 -9.58 13.45
C ALA A 175 -17.52 -10.34 12.85
N ASP A 176 -17.34 -11.06 11.74
CA ASP A 176 -18.42 -11.74 11.01
C ASP A 176 -18.50 -13.25 11.22
N GLY A 177 -17.58 -13.86 11.98
CA GLY A 177 -17.57 -15.30 12.23
C GLY A 177 -17.29 -16.18 11.00
N SER A 178 -16.99 -15.60 9.84
CA SER A 178 -16.66 -16.32 8.60
C SER A 178 -15.15 -16.37 8.37
N THR A 179 -14.64 -17.54 7.97
CA THR A 179 -13.19 -17.84 7.83
C THR A 179 -12.57 -17.37 6.50
N LYS A 180 -13.18 -16.45 5.79
CA LYS A 180 -12.65 -15.92 4.52
C LYS A 180 -11.80 -14.67 4.78
N ILE A 181 -10.50 -14.89 4.88
CA ILE A 181 -9.48 -13.85 5.20
C ILE A 181 -9.40 -12.72 4.15
N MET A 182 -10.16 -12.76 3.06
CA MET A 182 -9.93 -11.82 1.95
C MET A 182 -11.12 -11.32 1.16
N ASP A 183 -12.28 -11.35 1.69
CA ASP A 183 -13.31 -10.52 1.06
C ASP A 183 -13.16 -9.01 1.44
N TYR A 184 -12.25 -8.70 2.37
CA TYR A 184 -12.15 -7.35 2.97
C TYR A 184 -10.71 -6.95 3.35
N ALA A 185 -9.82 -6.85 2.39
CA ALA A 185 -8.84 -5.77 2.55
C ALA A 185 -9.66 -4.48 2.47
N ASP A 186 -9.64 -3.65 3.54
CA ASP A 186 -10.24 -2.30 3.56
C ASP A 186 -10.14 -1.69 2.16
N ASP A 187 -11.29 -1.38 1.53
CA ASP A 187 -11.36 -0.85 0.15
C ASP A 187 -10.34 0.25 -0.10
N GLN A 188 -10.07 1.09 0.90
CA GLN A 188 -9.05 2.14 0.83
C GLN A 188 -7.61 1.59 0.71
N THR A 189 -7.31 0.47 1.38
CA THR A 189 -5.96 -0.12 1.32
C THR A 189 -5.73 -0.80 -0.02
N MET A 190 -6.75 -1.49 -0.55
CA MET A 190 -6.69 -2.07 -1.89
C MET A 190 -6.69 -1.00 -2.99
N ALA A 191 -7.47 0.07 -2.85
CA ALA A 191 -7.44 1.20 -3.77
C ALA A 191 -6.02 1.80 -3.86
N LYS A 192 -5.39 2.09 -2.73
CA LYS A 192 -4.01 2.59 -2.68
C LYS A 192 -2.99 1.61 -3.25
N LEU A 193 -3.20 0.31 -3.09
CA LEU A 193 -2.34 -0.70 -3.71
C LEU A 193 -2.53 -0.72 -5.22
N TYR A 194 -3.77 -0.64 -5.70
CA TYR A 194 -4.12 -0.62 -7.11
C TYR A 194 -3.52 0.60 -7.83
N GLU A 195 -3.68 1.81 -7.27
CA GLU A 195 -3.05 3.04 -7.76
C GLU A 195 -1.52 2.89 -7.88
N LYS A 196 -0.87 2.42 -6.81
CA LYS A 196 0.59 2.22 -6.80
C LYS A 196 1.06 1.14 -7.76
N PHE A 197 0.27 0.09 -7.93
CA PHE A 197 0.55 -0.98 -8.88
C PHE A 197 0.60 -0.43 -10.30
N ILE A 198 -0.44 0.29 -10.74
CA ILE A 198 -0.51 0.86 -12.08
C ILE A 198 0.63 1.85 -12.32
N LEU A 199 0.86 2.76 -11.38
CA LEU A 199 1.99 3.70 -11.46
C LEU A 199 3.33 2.97 -11.57
N GLY A 200 3.57 1.99 -10.70
CA GLY A 200 4.80 1.19 -10.69
C GLY A 200 4.99 0.37 -11.97
N TYR A 201 3.89 -0.14 -12.54
CA TYR A 201 3.91 -0.84 -13.81
C TYR A 201 4.45 0.08 -14.93
N TYR A 202 3.84 1.24 -15.13
CA TYR A 202 4.28 2.18 -16.19
C TYR A 202 5.68 2.72 -15.95
N GLN A 203 6.07 3.00 -14.73
CA GLN A 203 7.44 3.43 -14.40
C GLN A 203 8.49 2.41 -14.80
N ARG A 204 8.14 1.13 -14.74
CA ARG A 204 9.07 0.04 -14.99
C ARG A 204 9.04 -0.49 -16.41
N GLU A 205 7.85 -0.81 -16.92
CA GLU A 205 7.69 -1.48 -18.22
C GLU A 205 7.68 -0.48 -19.38
N HIS A 206 7.35 0.80 -19.10
CA HIS A 206 7.33 1.90 -20.08
C HIS A 206 8.19 3.08 -19.64
N PRO A 207 9.52 2.89 -19.42
CA PRO A 207 10.39 3.98 -18.96
C PRO A 207 10.53 5.13 -19.99
N GLU A 208 10.22 4.86 -21.28
CA GLU A 208 10.14 5.85 -22.34
C GLU A 208 8.98 6.85 -22.13
N LEU A 209 7.95 6.41 -21.42
CA LEU A 209 6.83 7.24 -21.00
C LEU A 209 7.10 7.73 -19.57
N LYS A 210 7.09 9.01 -19.36
CA LYS A 210 7.26 9.57 -18.03
C LYS A 210 5.99 9.33 -17.21
N ALA A 211 6.00 8.33 -16.30
CA ALA A 211 4.89 8.04 -15.41
C ALA A 211 5.16 8.59 -13.99
N TYR A 212 4.25 9.39 -13.44
CA TYR A 212 4.35 10.00 -12.11
C TYR A 212 2.98 10.40 -11.57
N SER A 213 2.91 10.79 -10.29
CA SER A 213 1.69 11.22 -9.60
C SER A 213 1.85 12.68 -9.15
N PRO A 214 1.54 13.66 -10.01
CA PRO A 214 1.71 15.07 -9.67
C PRO A 214 0.48 15.66 -8.99
N GLN A 215 0.70 16.78 -8.31
CA GLN A 215 -0.37 17.73 -8.02
C GLN A 215 -0.71 18.55 -9.27
N ILE A 216 -2.00 18.76 -9.50
CA ILE A 216 -2.52 19.57 -10.59
C ILE A 216 -2.98 20.91 -10.00
N ALA A 217 -2.43 21.99 -10.50
CA ALA A 217 -2.80 23.33 -10.05
C ALA A 217 -4.13 23.78 -10.66
N TRP A 218 -4.96 24.46 -9.88
CA TRP A 218 -6.17 25.09 -10.40
C TRP A 218 -5.80 26.20 -11.38
N GLN A 219 -6.39 26.18 -12.56
CA GLN A 219 -6.28 27.23 -13.57
C GLN A 219 -7.26 28.35 -13.21
N VAL A 220 -6.83 29.30 -12.37
CA VAL A 220 -7.63 30.45 -11.98
C VAL A 220 -7.17 31.70 -12.72
N THR A 221 -8.10 32.49 -13.26
CA THR A 221 -7.82 33.66 -14.09
C THR A 221 -7.54 34.93 -13.26
N ASP A 222 -8.09 34.99 -12.04
CA ASP A 222 -7.89 36.12 -11.11
C ASP A 222 -6.69 35.92 -10.15
N GLY A 223 -6.06 34.76 -10.19
CA GLY A 223 -4.93 34.43 -9.32
C GLY A 223 -5.28 34.09 -7.88
N TYR A 224 -6.55 34.19 -7.46
CA TYR A 224 -6.97 33.89 -6.09
C TYR A 224 -7.16 32.39 -5.88
N ARG A 225 -6.32 31.79 -5.03
CA ARG A 225 -6.29 30.34 -4.79
C ARG A 225 -6.57 29.91 -3.35
N THR A 226 -6.91 30.86 -2.48
CA THR A 226 -7.19 30.58 -1.06
C THR A 226 -8.38 29.63 -0.94
N LEU A 227 -8.28 28.62 -0.07
CA LEU A 227 -9.29 27.59 0.18
C LEU A 227 -9.57 26.60 -0.97
N LEU A 228 -8.89 26.69 -2.11
CA LEU A 228 -9.01 25.67 -3.12
C LEU A 228 -8.34 24.37 -2.65
N PRO A 229 -9.02 23.20 -2.77
CA PRO A 229 -8.44 21.94 -2.38
C PRO A 229 -7.30 21.56 -3.32
N THR A 230 -6.33 20.81 -2.80
CA THR A 230 -5.25 20.24 -3.62
C THR A 230 -5.84 19.16 -4.54
N MET A 231 -5.58 19.29 -5.85
CA MET A 231 -5.86 18.21 -6.80
C MET A 231 -4.64 17.31 -6.91
N GLN A 232 -4.80 16.04 -6.56
CA GLN A 232 -3.76 15.02 -6.66
C GLN A 232 -4.22 13.95 -7.64
N SER A 233 -3.53 13.81 -8.79
CA SER A 233 -3.79 12.72 -9.71
C SER A 233 -3.09 11.44 -9.26
N ASP A 234 -3.70 10.28 -9.55
CA ASP A 234 -3.09 8.98 -9.22
C ASP A 234 -1.90 8.71 -10.15
N ILE A 235 -2.12 8.81 -11.46
CA ILE A 235 -1.10 8.56 -12.47
C ILE A 235 -1.22 9.58 -13.60
N VAL A 236 -0.11 10.15 -14.02
CA VAL A 236 0.02 10.88 -15.28
C VAL A 236 1.12 10.22 -16.09
N ILE A 237 0.81 9.92 -17.35
CA ILE A 237 1.76 9.35 -18.32
C ILE A 237 1.93 10.35 -19.44
N THR A 238 3.19 10.75 -19.71
CA THR A 238 3.50 11.75 -20.71
C THR A 238 4.47 11.21 -21.75
N ASN A 239 4.10 11.29 -23.02
CA ASN A 239 5.00 11.10 -24.15
C ASN A 239 5.38 12.48 -24.73
N LYS A 240 6.56 12.97 -24.39
CA LYS A 240 7.04 14.28 -24.85
C LYS A 240 7.25 14.35 -26.37
N ALA A 241 7.70 13.23 -26.98
CA ALA A 241 7.96 13.18 -28.41
C ALA A 241 6.67 13.25 -29.23
N ALA A 242 5.63 12.54 -28.77
CA ALA A 242 4.31 12.57 -29.41
C ALA A 242 3.43 13.76 -28.94
N LYS A 243 3.88 14.58 -27.98
CA LYS A 243 3.11 15.65 -27.35
C LYS A 243 1.76 15.17 -26.82
N LYS A 244 1.74 14.03 -26.16
CA LYS A 244 0.53 13.44 -25.62
C LYS A 244 0.67 13.22 -24.10
N THR A 245 -0.39 13.55 -23.36
CA THR A 245 -0.50 13.28 -21.93
C THR A 245 -1.82 12.58 -21.62
N LEU A 246 -1.73 11.50 -20.86
CA LEU A 246 -2.87 10.76 -20.33
C LEU A 246 -2.86 10.86 -18.81
N ILE A 247 -3.95 11.38 -18.25
CA ILE A 247 -4.21 11.45 -16.82
C ILE A 247 -5.10 10.26 -16.46
N ILE A 248 -4.64 9.38 -15.60
CA ILE A 248 -5.39 8.20 -15.15
C ILE A 248 -5.78 8.37 -13.69
N ASP A 249 -7.04 8.17 -13.40
CA ASP A 249 -7.61 8.10 -12.06
C ASP A 249 -8.05 6.66 -11.83
N ALA A 250 -7.33 5.96 -10.96
CA ALA A 250 -7.49 4.53 -10.73
C ALA A 250 -8.56 4.28 -9.66
N LYS A 251 -9.54 3.45 -9.97
CA LYS A 251 -10.70 3.20 -9.12
C LYS A 251 -10.81 1.73 -8.75
N TYR A 252 -10.86 1.47 -7.46
CA TYR A 252 -11.11 0.15 -6.90
C TYR A 252 -12.37 0.19 -6.06
N TYR A 253 -13.42 -0.46 -6.54
CA TYR A 253 -14.73 -0.53 -5.88
C TYR A 253 -15.27 -1.96 -5.89
N THR A 254 -16.16 -2.26 -4.97
CA THR A 254 -16.95 -3.50 -5.00
C THR A 254 -17.92 -3.51 -6.18
N HIS A 255 -18.47 -2.34 -6.54
CA HIS A 255 -19.34 -2.13 -7.69
C HIS A 255 -18.88 -0.91 -8.49
N ASN A 256 -18.59 -1.10 -9.78
CA ASN A 256 -18.07 -0.06 -10.66
C ASN A 256 -19.13 0.94 -11.14
N MET A 257 -20.42 0.60 -10.98
CA MET A 257 -21.53 1.43 -11.42
C MET A 257 -22.50 1.71 -10.29
N GLN A 258 -23.16 2.86 -10.35
CA GLN A 258 -24.25 3.22 -9.43
C GLN A 258 -25.58 2.79 -10.00
N MET A 259 -26.43 2.19 -9.16
CA MET A 259 -27.81 1.90 -9.52
C MET A 259 -28.69 3.08 -9.09
N LYS A 260 -29.33 3.76 -10.04
CA LYS A 260 -30.37 4.73 -9.73
C LYS A 260 -31.69 3.99 -9.47
N ALA A 261 -32.10 3.94 -8.20
CA ALA A 261 -33.29 3.22 -7.76
C ALA A 261 -34.59 3.66 -8.47
N SER A 262 -34.66 4.94 -8.92
CA SER A 262 -35.85 5.50 -9.59
C SER A 262 -36.05 5.05 -11.04
N TYR A 263 -35.00 4.53 -11.72
CA TYR A 263 -35.07 4.19 -13.16
C TYR A 263 -34.50 2.80 -13.49
N MET A 264 -34.03 2.04 -12.50
CA MET A 264 -33.32 0.75 -12.70
C MET A 264 -32.17 0.82 -13.72
N THR A 265 -31.57 2.01 -13.89
CA THR A 265 -30.48 2.22 -14.83
C THR A 265 -29.15 2.30 -14.09
N GLN A 266 -28.15 1.57 -14.60
CA GLN A 266 -26.79 1.66 -14.12
C GLN A 266 -26.08 2.86 -14.77
N THR A 267 -25.41 3.67 -13.97
CA THR A 267 -24.66 4.83 -14.41
C THR A 267 -23.27 4.85 -13.78
N LEU A 268 -22.34 5.51 -14.45
CA LEU A 268 -21.03 5.79 -13.87
C LEU A 268 -21.18 6.71 -12.65
N HIS A 269 -20.22 6.62 -11.72
CA HIS A 269 -20.11 7.53 -10.58
C HIS A 269 -19.83 8.96 -11.08
N SER A 270 -20.79 9.86 -10.95
CA SER A 270 -20.67 11.24 -11.44
C SER A 270 -19.48 11.98 -10.83
N GLY A 271 -19.20 11.76 -9.53
CA GLY A 271 -18.04 12.34 -8.86
C GLY A 271 -16.70 11.98 -9.52
N ASN A 272 -16.55 10.72 -9.97
CA ASN A 272 -15.34 10.28 -10.66
C ASN A 272 -15.20 10.96 -12.03
N LEU A 273 -16.31 11.08 -12.78
CA LEU A 273 -16.31 11.81 -14.06
C LEU A 273 -15.94 13.30 -13.87
N TYR A 274 -16.51 13.96 -12.86
CA TYR A 274 -16.17 15.35 -12.54
C TYR A 274 -14.70 15.47 -12.14
N GLN A 275 -14.17 14.54 -11.37
CA GLN A 275 -12.78 14.53 -10.93
C GLN A 275 -11.82 14.45 -12.12
N ILE A 276 -11.95 13.42 -12.98
CA ILE A 276 -11.06 13.26 -14.13
C ILE A 276 -11.20 14.40 -15.14
N PHE A 277 -12.41 14.89 -15.39
CA PHE A 277 -12.66 16.03 -16.25
C PHE A 277 -11.99 17.31 -15.72
N THR A 278 -12.09 17.53 -14.40
CA THR A 278 -11.44 18.66 -13.73
C THR A 278 -9.93 18.57 -13.85
N TYR A 279 -9.34 17.39 -13.69
CA TYR A 279 -7.90 17.19 -13.85
C TYR A 279 -7.43 17.52 -15.27
N VAL A 280 -8.14 17.01 -16.28
CA VAL A 280 -7.81 17.27 -17.69
C VAL A 280 -7.91 18.76 -18.02
N LYS A 281 -8.95 19.44 -17.55
CA LYS A 281 -9.16 20.89 -17.82
C LYS A 281 -8.20 21.80 -17.07
N ASN A 282 -7.66 21.38 -15.95
CA ASN A 282 -6.69 22.15 -15.19
C ASN A 282 -5.22 21.74 -15.46
N TRP A 283 -5.00 20.77 -16.36
CA TRP A 283 -3.65 20.40 -16.74
C TRP A 283 -2.98 21.54 -17.52
N SER A 284 -1.76 21.93 -17.11
CA SER A 284 -0.96 22.95 -17.82
C SER A 284 -0.30 22.30 -19.03
N ALA A 285 -1.05 22.18 -20.13
CA ALA A 285 -0.58 21.62 -21.38
C ALA A 285 0.45 22.51 -22.06
N ALA A 286 1.46 21.91 -22.68
CA ALA A 286 2.34 22.60 -23.61
C ALA A 286 1.58 22.96 -24.93
N PRO A 287 2.08 23.89 -25.74
CA PRO A 287 1.49 24.15 -27.05
C PRO A 287 1.42 22.89 -27.91
N ASP A 288 0.24 22.65 -28.51
CA ASP A 288 -0.08 21.44 -29.31
C ASP A 288 -0.04 20.10 -28.55
N GLU A 289 -0.04 20.12 -27.23
CA GLU A 289 -0.14 18.90 -26.42
C GLU A 289 -1.58 18.41 -26.37
N VAL A 290 -1.77 17.13 -26.70
CA VAL A 290 -3.07 16.46 -26.58
C VAL A 290 -3.19 15.87 -25.19
N VAL A 291 -4.13 16.40 -24.40
CA VAL A 291 -4.41 15.91 -23.04
C VAL A 291 -5.70 15.08 -23.04
N SER A 292 -5.62 13.89 -22.50
CA SER A 292 -6.75 12.97 -22.32
C SER A 292 -6.86 12.49 -20.89
N GLY A 293 -8.07 12.06 -20.49
CA GLY A 293 -8.34 11.51 -19.17
C GLY A 293 -8.82 10.06 -19.25
N MET A 294 -8.55 9.29 -18.21
CA MET A 294 -9.05 7.92 -18.08
C MET A 294 -9.45 7.61 -16.64
N LEU A 295 -10.67 7.11 -16.46
CA LEU A 295 -11.06 6.36 -15.28
C LEU A 295 -10.72 4.90 -15.53
N LEU A 296 -9.84 4.32 -14.72
CA LEU A 296 -9.43 2.93 -14.83
C LEU A 296 -9.93 2.13 -13.63
N TYR A 297 -11.04 1.45 -13.81
CA TYR A 297 -11.67 0.63 -12.78
C TYR A 297 -10.99 -0.74 -12.69
N ALA A 298 -10.81 -1.27 -11.50
CA ALA A 298 -10.55 -2.70 -11.32
C ALA A 298 -11.81 -3.49 -11.66
N GLY A 299 -11.67 -4.62 -12.36
CA GLY A 299 -12.79 -5.48 -12.70
C GLY A 299 -13.51 -6.05 -11.47
N THR A 300 -14.82 -6.00 -11.48
CA THR A 300 -15.72 -6.55 -10.45
C THR A 300 -16.47 -7.77 -10.98
N ASP A 301 -17.29 -8.37 -10.15
CA ASP A 301 -18.19 -9.47 -10.56
C ASP A 301 -19.49 -8.97 -11.19
N ASP A 302 -19.64 -7.66 -11.38
CA ASP A 302 -20.80 -7.08 -12.06
C ASP A 302 -20.89 -7.54 -13.53
N ALA A 303 -22.09 -7.83 -14.00
CA ALA A 303 -22.32 -8.30 -15.38
C ALA A 303 -21.93 -7.25 -16.44
N ILE A 304 -22.01 -5.97 -16.09
CA ILE A 304 -21.66 -4.86 -16.98
C ILE A 304 -20.42 -4.17 -16.42
N GLN A 305 -19.35 -4.15 -17.22
CA GLN A 305 -18.11 -3.47 -16.89
C GLN A 305 -17.96 -2.22 -17.77
N PRO A 306 -17.64 -1.05 -17.20
CA PRO A 306 -17.46 0.18 -17.98
C PRO A 306 -16.31 0.03 -19.00
N ASN A 307 -16.59 0.32 -20.28
CA ASN A 307 -15.59 0.30 -21.34
C ASN A 307 -15.99 1.24 -22.50
N ASN A 308 -15.94 2.53 -22.26
CA ASN A 308 -16.37 3.55 -23.21
C ASN A 308 -15.33 4.65 -23.39
N ASP A 309 -15.39 5.33 -24.54
CA ASP A 309 -14.61 6.53 -24.84
C ASP A 309 -15.58 7.66 -25.15
N TYR A 310 -15.38 8.82 -24.55
CA TYR A 310 -16.22 10.01 -24.69
C TYR A 310 -15.38 11.19 -25.18
N GLN A 311 -15.99 12.04 -26.02
CA GLN A 311 -15.44 13.35 -26.34
C GLN A 311 -16.16 14.42 -25.51
N MET A 312 -15.45 15.04 -24.57
CA MET A 312 -16.02 16.01 -23.66
C MET A 312 -15.26 17.34 -23.73
N SER A 313 -15.93 18.39 -24.26
CA SER A 313 -15.35 19.74 -24.34
C SER A 313 -13.93 19.78 -24.97
N GLY A 314 -13.73 19.01 -26.05
CA GLY A 314 -12.47 18.99 -26.79
C GLY A 314 -11.40 18.01 -26.27
N ASN A 315 -11.67 17.28 -25.19
CA ASN A 315 -10.74 16.27 -24.67
C ASN A 315 -11.39 14.87 -24.73
N GLN A 316 -10.57 13.85 -24.92
CA GLN A 316 -11.01 12.47 -24.80
C GLN A 316 -11.01 12.07 -23.31
N ILE A 317 -12.14 11.57 -22.84
CA ILE A 317 -12.30 10.96 -21.52
C ILE A 317 -12.69 9.50 -21.72
N SER A 318 -11.83 8.61 -21.30
CA SER A 318 -12.04 7.15 -21.38
C SER A 318 -12.48 6.60 -20.04
N VAL A 319 -13.35 5.61 -20.07
CA VAL A 319 -13.72 4.83 -18.90
C VAL A 319 -13.45 3.37 -19.23
N LYS A 320 -12.50 2.76 -18.57
CA LYS A 320 -12.02 1.41 -18.86
C LYS A 320 -12.02 0.57 -17.61
N THR A 321 -12.17 -0.75 -17.80
CA THR A 321 -12.05 -1.74 -16.74
C THR A 321 -10.84 -2.62 -17.02
N LEU A 322 -9.98 -2.77 -16.02
CA LEU A 322 -8.85 -3.69 -16.03
C LEU A 322 -9.31 -5.03 -15.45
N ASP A 323 -9.36 -6.06 -16.29
CA ASP A 323 -9.66 -7.42 -15.83
C ASP A 323 -8.48 -7.96 -15.01
N MET A 324 -8.74 -8.18 -13.72
CA MET A 324 -7.75 -8.71 -12.75
C MET A 324 -7.96 -10.21 -12.46
N ASP A 325 -8.97 -10.84 -13.09
CA ASP A 325 -9.27 -12.27 -12.94
C ASP A 325 -8.70 -13.12 -14.08
N CYS A 326 -7.55 -12.75 -14.56
CA CYS A 326 -6.81 -13.45 -15.61
C CYS A 326 -5.34 -13.58 -15.25
N ASP A 327 -4.55 -14.28 -16.07
CA ASP A 327 -3.11 -14.38 -15.89
C ASP A 327 -2.45 -12.99 -16.00
N PHE A 328 -1.40 -12.78 -15.23
CA PHE A 328 -0.72 -11.47 -15.19
C PHE A 328 -0.26 -10.99 -16.58
N SER A 329 0.14 -11.90 -17.48
CA SER A 329 0.48 -11.55 -18.87
C SER A 329 -0.66 -10.85 -19.63
N LYS A 330 -1.92 -11.23 -19.33
CA LYS A 330 -3.09 -10.57 -19.92
C LYS A 330 -3.37 -9.21 -19.27
N ILE A 331 -3.11 -9.08 -17.96
CA ILE A 331 -3.17 -7.78 -17.28
C ILE A 331 -2.13 -6.83 -17.87
N ALA A 332 -0.89 -7.31 -18.03
CA ALA A 332 0.19 -6.56 -18.68
C ALA A 332 -0.22 -6.09 -20.09
N ALA A 333 -0.75 -6.99 -20.93
CA ALA A 333 -1.21 -6.64 -22.27
C ALA A 333 -2.33 -5.56 -22.27
N GLN A 334 -3.24 -5.58 -21.29
CA GLN A 334 -4.24 -4.53 -21.13
C GLN A 334 -3.60 -3.18 -20.80
N LEU A 335 -2.64 -3.15 -19.86
CA LEU A 335 -1.91 -1.92 -19.49
C LEU A 335 -1.04 -1.41 -20.64
N ASP A 336 -0.39 -2.31 -21.40
CA ASP A 336 0.38 -1.97 -22.59
C ASP A 336 -0.50 -1.33 -23.66
N SER A 337 -1.70 -1.85 -23.87
CA SER A 337 -2.66 -1.28 -24.83
C SER A 337 -3.10 0.15 -24.46
N ILE A 338 -3.10 0.49 -23.17
CA ILE A 338 -3.34 1.86 -22.70
C ILE A 338 -2.12 2.75 -23.01
N ALA A 339 -0.90 2.25 -22.78
CA ALA A 339 0.33 2.97 -23.10
C ALA A 339 0.43 3.27 -24.61
N ASP A 340 0.01 2.35 -25.46
CA ASP A 340 0.06 2.52 -26.93
C ASP A 340 -0.82 3.65 -27.46
N ARG A 341 -1.86 4.07 -26.70
CA ARG A 341 -2.72 5.22 -27.09
C ARG A 341 -1.97 6.54 -27.10
N ILE A 342 -0.89 6.64 -26.33
CA ILE A 342 -0.10 7.86 -26.21
C ILE A 342 1.27 7.77 -26.89
N LYS A 343 1.61 6.61 -27.45
CA LYS A 343 2.77 6.43 -28.34
C LYS A 343 2.44 6.89 -29.77
#